data_e79caef51ad9bcd538749f341a04925f
#
_entry.id   e79caef51ad9bcd538749f341a04925f
#
_cell.length_a   1.000
_cell.length_b   1.000
_cell.length_c   1.000
_cell.angle_alpha   90.00
_cell.angle_beta   90.00
_cell.angle_gamma   90.00
#
_symmetry.space_group_name_H-M   'P 1'
#
loop_
_entity.id
_entity.type
_entity.pdbx_description
1 polymer ?
#
loop_
_entity_poly.entity_id
_entity_poly.type
_entity_poly.pdbx_seq_one_letter_code
_entity_poly.pdbx_strand_id
1 'polypeptide(L)'
;MIVITRKHSYFIEEKDLLTVELGSIIFDTKNNKMYTILTPGVLTEINSKSLLVETLEEFTKAIAAGGDIEIVKSIDAPTGFVIAADTTVINNGELSISEDTVGDGVFKVTNGTLTLDGKGVINGLDKSGWSMAIWATENGKVVIKDGYFTNVGAHSETDSEHYDLIYASGNGQIEILGGEFKCETPKWTLNIKDKDRGTASIIVKGGKFHGFNPADCDTEGEHTNFVAPGYKVIEEDGIFTVVAE
;
A
#
# COMPACT_ATOMS: atom_id res chain seq x y z
N MET A 1 10.07 -29.27 -6.25
CA MET A 1 10.89 -28.10 -6.65
C MET A 1 11.46 -28.31 -8.06
N ILE A 2 11.60 -27.27 -8.83
CA ILE A 2 12.29 -27.27 -10.12
C ILE A 2 13.65 -26.61 -9.92
N VAL A 3 14.72 -27.24 -10.33
CA VAL A 3 16.05 -26.66 -10.30
C VAL A 3 16.43 -26.24 -11.71
N ILE A 4 16.88 -25.02 -11.86
CA ILE A 4 17.45 -24.49 -13.09
C ILE A 4 18.94 -24.25 -12.84
N THR A 5 19.78 -25.01 -13.49
CA THR A 5 21.22 -24.80 -13.55
C THR A 5 21.59 -24.11 -14.86
N ARG A 6 22.85 -23.69 -15.02
CA ARG A 6 23.35 -23.13 -16.30
C ARG A 6 23.24 -24.10 -17.49
N LYS A 7 23.02 -25.39 -17.25
CA LYS A 7 23.03 -26.42 -18.27
C LYS A 7 21.74 -27.24 -18.36
N HIS A 8 20.99 -27.38 -17.25
CA HIS A 8 19.84 -28.30 -17.18
C HIS A 8 18.77 -27.75 -16.22
N SER A 9 17.53 -28.21 -16.44
CA SER A 9 16.44 -28.06 -15.47
C SER A 9 15.91 -29.45 -15.10
N TYR A 10 15.65 -29.69 -13.82
CA TYR A 10 15.15 -30.96 -13.32
C TYR A 10 14.34 -30.79 -12.03
N PHE A 11 13.52 -31.79 -11.71
CA PHE A 11 12.78 -31.82 -10.46
C PHE A 11 13.61 -32.49 -9.37
N ILE A 12 13.60 -31.90 -8.17
CA ILE A 12 14.22 -32.47 -6.97
C ILE A 12 13.24 -32.52 -5.79
N GLU A 13 13.52 -33.41 -4.86
CA GLU A 13 12.93 -33.39 -3.53
C GLU A 13 13.84 -32.61 -2.57
N GLU A 14 13.30 -32.19 -1.43
CA GLU A 14 14.03 -31.40 -0.45
C GLU A 14 15.27 -32.11 0.08
N LYS A 15 15.21 -33.45 0.20
CA LYS A 15 16.34 -34.28 0.62
C LYS A 15 17.56 -34.21 -0.31
N ASP A 16 17.37 -33.79 -1.55
CA ASP A 16 18.43 -33.79 -2.57
C ASP A 16 19.15 -32.43 -2.68
N LEU A 17 18.81 -31.46 -1.83
CA LEU A 17 19.38 -30.09 -1.88
C LEU A 17 20.89 -30.04 -1.71
N LEU A 18 21.49 -31.01 -0.97
CA LEU A 18 22.94 -31.10 -0.81
C LEU A 18 23.68 -31.41 -2.11
N THR A 19 23.02 -31.97 -3.11
CA THR A 19 23.58 -32.34 -4.40
C THR A 19 23.46 -31.27 -5.46
N VAL A 20 22.74 -30.19 -5.16
CA VAL A 20 22.50 -29.11 -6.10
C VAL A 20 23.71 -28.19 -6.17
N GLU A 21 24.11 -27.84 -7.39
CA GLU A 21 25.23 -26.94 -7.66
C GLU A 21 25.00 -25.54 -7.06
N LEU A 22 26.03 -24.97 -6.44
CA LEU A 22 25.97 -23.62 -5.88
C LEU A 22 25.65 -22.60 -6.95
N GLY A 23 24.76 -21.64 -6.62
CA GLY A 23 24.27 -20.63 -7.55
C GLY A 23 23.12 -21.11 -8.44
N SER A 24 22.65 -22.35 -8.27
CA SER A 24 21.44 -22.82 -8.97
C SER A 24 20.20 -22.07 -8.50
N ILE A 25 19.28 -21.80 -9.43
CA ILE A 25 17.96 -21.26 -9.13
C ILE A 25 17.00 -22.41 -8.89
N ILE A 26 16.30 -22.39 -7.79
CA ILE A 26 15.32 -23.39 -7.39
C ILE A 26 13.96 -22.72 -7.32
N PHE A 27 13.01 -23.23 -8.09
CA PHE A 27 11.64 -22.76 -8.06
C PHE A 27 10.77 -23.72 -7.26
N ASP A 28 10.25 -23.27 -6.14
CA ASP A 28 9.28 -24.02 -5.33
C ASP A 28 7.87 -23.78 -5.90
N THR A 29 7.43 -24.70 -6.76
CA THR A 29 6.12 -24.61 -7.42
C THR A 29 4.93 -24.73 -6.47
N LYS A 30 5.15 -25.23 -5.25
CA LYS A 30 4.08 -25.38 -4.25
C LYS A 30 3.82 -24.05 -3.54
N ASN A 31 4.89 -23.33 -3.22
CA ASN A 31 4.81 -22.07 -2.47
C ASN A 31 5.05 -20.84 -3.36
N ASN A 32 5.24 -21.03 -4.66
CA ASN A 32 5.54 -20.00 -5.66
C ASN A 32 6.73 -19.10 -5.27
N LYS A 33 7.79 -19.73 -4.75
CA LYS A 33 9.00 -19.05 -4.27
C LYS A 33 10.22 -19.47 -5.06
N MET A 34 11.16 -18.54 -5.24
CA MET A 34 12.47 -18.81 -5.82
C MET A 34 13.54 -18.81 -4.73
N TYR A 35 14.49 -19.72 -4.88
CA TYR A 35 15.62 -19.84 -4.00
C TYR A 35 16.90 -20.00 -4.79
N THR A 36 18.03 -19.70 -4.16
CA THR A 36 19.36 -20.09 -4.63
C THR A 36 20.07 -20.87 -3.54
N ILE A 37 21.05 -21.67 -3.92
CA ILE A 37 21.96 -22.34 -2.98
C ILE A 37 23.29 -21.60 -2.99
N LEU A 38 23.54 -20.83 -1.95
CA LEU A 38 24.83 -20.16 -1.70
C LEU A 38 25.72 -20.97 -0.77
N THR A 39 25.14 -21.85 0.03
CA THR A 39 25.80 -22.80 0.92
C THR A 39 25.19 -24.17 0.70
N PRO A 40 25.97 -25.26 0.60
CA PRO A 40 25.44 -26.60 0.32
C PRO A 40 24.31 -26.98 1.27
N GLY A 41 23.17 -27.41 0.71
CA GLY A 41 21.98 -27.82 1.44
C GLY A 41 21.12 -26.67 2.03
N VAL A 42 21.53 -25.42 1.89
CA VAL A 42 20.79 -24.25 2.43
C VAL A 42 20.10 -23.52 1.30
N LEU A 43 18.76 -23.49 1.35
CA LEU A 43 17.95 -22.64 0.49
C LEU A 43 18.02 -21.18 0.98
N THR A 44 18.60 -20.33 0.17
CA THR A 44 18.52 -18.88 0.37
C THR A 44 17.39 -18.36 -0.52
N GLU A 45 16.33 -17.85 0.06
CA GLU A 45 15.23 -17.26 -0.70
C GLU A 45 15.77 -16.12 -1.55
N ILE A 46 15.61 -16.25 -2.87
CA ILE A 46 15.77 -15.10 -3.75
C ILE A 46 14.46 -14.36 -3.58
N ASN A 47 14.49 -13.26 -2.81
CA ASN A 47 13.37 -12.35 -2.83
C ASN A 47 13.03 -12.11 -4.29
N SER A 48 11.80 -12.40 -4.67
CA SER A 48 11.33 -12.12 -6.02
C SER A 48 11.66 -10.64 -6.23
N LYS A 49 12.59 -10.37 -7.14
CA LYS A 49 12.91 -8.99 -7.45
C LYS A 49 11.59 -8.40 -7.90
N SER A 50 11.12 -7.40 -7.18
CA SER A 50 9.89 -6.69 -7.52
C SER A 50 9.91 -6.38 -9.01
N LEU A 51 8.79 -6.55 -9.68
CA LEU A 51 8.68 -6.16 -11.08
C LEU A 51 8.88 -4.66 -11.17
N LEU A 52 10.00 -4.23 -11.74
CA LEU A 52 10.28 -2.81 -11.95
C LEU A 52 9.35 -2.25 -13.01
N VAL A 53 8.68 -1.16 -12.69
CA VAL A 53 7.76 -0.48 -13.60
C VAL A 53 8.13 1.00 -13.71
N GLU A 54 8.12 1.51 -14.94
CA GLU A 54 8.47 2.89 -15.28
C GLU A 54 7.34 3.62 -16.00
N THR A 55 6.32 2.88 -16.44
CA THR A 55 5.24 3.41 -17.27
C THR A 55 3.87 2.96 -16.74
N LEU A 56 2.83 3.72 -17.09
CA LEU A 56 1.44 3.38 -16.78
C LEU A 56 1.04 2.00 -17.34
N GLU A 57 1.47 1.68 -18.55
CA GLU A 57 1.14 0.39 -19.19
C GLU A 57 1.74 -0.78 -18.42
N GLU A 58 3.01 -0.69 -18.03
CA GLU A 58 3.68 -1.70 -17.20
C GLU A 58 3.02 -1.85 -15.85
N PHE A 59 2.71 -0.71 -15.19
CA PHE A 59 2.05 -0.73 -13.88
C PHE A 59 0.65 -1.34 -13.95
N THR A 60 -0.15 -0.99 -14.95
CA THR A 60 -1.49 -1.55 -15.17
C THR A 60 -1.43 -3.08 -15.35
N LYS A 61 -0.47 -3.57 -16.14
CA LYS A 61 -0.26 -5.01 -16.32
C LYS A 61 0.19 -5.70 -15.03
N ALA A 62 1.10 -5.06 -14.28
CA ALA A 62 1.61 -5.58 -13.03
C ALA A 62 0.51 -5.69 -11.96
N ILE A 63 -0.31 -4.65 -11.79
CA ILE A 63 -1.47 -4.66 -10.88
C ILE A 63 -2.45 -5.78 -11.22
N ALA A 64 -2.75 -5.99 -12.49
CA ALA A 64 -3.64 -7.05 -12.93
C ALA A 64 -3.09 -8.46 -12.65
N ALA A 65 -1.77 -8.61 -12.66
CA ALA A 65 -1.09 -9.87 -12.35
C ALA A 65 -0.94 -10.12 -10.84
N GLY A 66 -0.92 -9.05 -10.03
CA GLY A 66 -0.60 -9.09 -8.59
C GLY A 66 0.88 -9.38 -8.33
N GLY A 67 1.25 -9.47 -7.04
CA GLY A 67 2.62 -9.76 -6.60
C GLY A 67 3.40 -8.50 -6.21
N ASP A 68 4.72 -8.57 -6.28
CA ASP A 68 5.62 -7.50 -5.84
C ASP A 68 5.99 -6.58 -7.01
N ILE A 69 5.68 -5.31 -6.90
CA ILE A 69 5.84 -4.27 -7.93
C ILE A 69 6.70 -3.16 -7.35
N GLU A 70 7.67 -2.66 -8.08
CA GLU A 70 8.46 -1.48 -7.70
C GLU A 70 8.33 -0.39 -8.76
N ILE A 71 7.72 0.74 -8.36
CA ILE A 71 7.63 1.96 -9.18
C ILE A 71 8.91 2.75 -9.00
N VAL A 72 9.63 2.99 -10.11
CA VAL A 72 10.92 3.70 -10.09
C VAL A 72 10.88 5.05 -10.79
N LYS A 73 9.77 5.38 -11.45
CA LYS A 73 9.53 6.68 -12.10
C LYS A 73 8.12 7.19 -11.76
N SER A 74 7.91 8.48 -11.97
CA SER A 74 6.57 9.06 -11.83
C SER A 74 5.62 8.52 -12.88
N ILE A 75 4.42 8.15 -12.45
CA ILE A 75 3.33 7.64 -13.27
C ILE A 75 2.10 8.50 -13.02
N ASP A 76 1.59 9.12 -14.08
CA ASP A 76 0.35 9.85 -14.08
C ASP A 76 -0.73 9.01 -14.76
N ALA A 77 -1.80 8.69 -14.02
CA ALA A 77 -2.84 7.78 -14.47
C ALA A 77 -4.17 8.54 -14.71
N PRO A 78 -4.89 8.24 -15.78
CA PRO A 78 -6.19 8.86 -16.05
C PRO A 78 -7.29 8.33 -15.12
N THR A 79 -7.06 7.20 -14.44
CA THR A 79 -8.00 6.59 -13.49
C THR A 79 -7.24 5.90 -12.38
N GLY A 80 -7.91 5.72 -11.23
CA GLY A 80 -7.37 4.91 -10.13
C GLY A 80 -7.26 3.41 -10.48
N PHE A 81 -6.62 2.67 -9.58
CA PHE A 81 -6.35 1.24 -9.72
C PHE A 81 -7.19 0.43 -8.75
N VAL A 82 -7.86 -0.62 -9.26
CA VAL A 82 -8.61 -1.56 -8.42
C VAL A 82 -7.69 -2.74 -8.07
N ILE A 83 -7.55 -2.99 -6.76
CA ILE A 83 -6.80 -4.11 -6.22
C ILE A 83 -7.79 -5.16 -5.72
N ALA A 84 -7.70 -6.36 -6.26
CA ALA A 84 -8.57 -7.49 -5.91
C ALA A 84 -7.81 -8.76 -5.48
N ALA A 85 -6.48 -8.69 -5.40
CA ALA A 85 -5.58 -9.77 -4.99
C ALA A 85 -4.41 -9.22 -4.18
N ASP A 86 -3.70 -10.09 -3.47
CA ASP A 86 -2.52 -9.71 -2.70
C ASP A 86 -1.47 -9.07 -3.62
N THR A 87 -1.10 -7.84 -3.30
CA THR A 87 -0.19 -7.01 -4.09
C THR A 87 0.70 -6.19 -3.17
N THR A 88 2.00 -6.18 -3.43
CA THR A 88 2.95 -5.26 -2.79
C THR A 88 3.38 -4.22 -3.80
N VAL A 89 3.28 -2.94 -3.44
CA VAL A 89 3.79 -1.83 -4.25
C VAL A 89 4.85 -1.09 -3.45
N ILE A 90 6.08 -1.14 -3.92
CA ILE A 90 7.20 -0.32 -3.43
C ILE A 90 7.25 0.90 -4.34
N ASN A 91 6.77 2.03 -3.85
CA ASN A 91 6.74 3.25 -4.64
C ASN A 91 7.96 4.13 -4.33
N ASN A 92 8.84 4.32 -5.32
CA ASN A 92 9.99 5.21 -5.26
C ASN A 92 9.88 6.39 -6.26
N GLY A 93 8.73 6.51 -6.94
CA GLY A 93 8.37 7.62 -7.82
C GLY A 93 7.20 8.45 -7.28
N GLU A 94 6.48 9.09 -8.15
CA GLU A 94 5.17 9.70 -7.86
C GLU A 94 4.10 8.97 -8.66
N LEU A 95 3.06 8.51 -7.97
CA LEU A 95 1.86 7.96 -8.58
C LEU A 95 0.72 8.95 -8.35
N SER A 96 0.22 9.53 -9.42
CA SER A 96 -0.85 10.52 -9.40
C SER A 96 -2.01 10.14 -10.30
N ILE A 97 -3.17 10.73 -10.03
CA ILE A 97 -4.32 10.68 -10.92
C ILE A 97 -4.43 12.04 -11.60
N SER A 98 -4.43 12.04 -12.94
CA SER A 98 -4.30 13.26 -13.72
C SER A 98 -5.56 14.07 -13.90
N GLU A 99 -6.71 13.46 -14.10
CA GLU A 99 -7.96 14.20 -14.38
C GLU A 99 -9.22 13.34 -14.20
N ASP A 100 -10.31 14.00 -13.75
CA ASP A 100 -11.72 13.58 -13.86
C ASP A 100 -12.05 12.12 -13.51
N THR A 101 -11.31 11.53 -12.60
CA THR A 101 -11.68 10.24 -12.05
C THR A 101 -12.88 10.39 -11.13
N VAL A 102 -14.00 9.85 -11.53
CA VAL A 102 -15.18 9.85 -10.70
C VAL A 102 -15.03 8.83 -9.58
N GLY A 103 -14.62 9.33 -8.41
CA GLY A 103 -15.01 8.66 -7.16
C GLY A 103 -14.18 7.48 -6.64
N ASP A 104 -13.02 7.14 -7.20
CA ASP A 104 -12.34 5.89 -6.80
C ASP A 104 -10.95 6.04 -6.16
N GLY A 105 -10.38 7.23 -6.07
CA GLY A 105 -9.03 7.44 -5.52
C GLY A 105 -7.91 6.76 -6.34
N VAL A 106 -6.66 6.84 -5.85
CA VAL A 106 -5.51 6.21 -6.54
C VAL A 106 -5.59 4.68 -6.42
N PHE A 107 -5.79 4.16 -5.21
CA PHE A 107 -5.98 2.73 -4.98
C PHE A 107 -7.33 2.45 -4.33
N LYS A 108 -8.18 1.68 -5.03
CA LYS A 108 -9.40 1.08 -4.48
C LYS A 108 -9.15 -0.40 -4.24
N VAL A 109 -9.12 -0.80 -2.98
CA VAL A 109 -8.84 -2.20 -2.58
C VAL A 109 -10.15 -2.88 -2.20
N THR A 110 -10.59 -3.83 -3.02
CA THR A 110 -11.87 -4.52 -2.86
C THR A 110 -11.71 -5.91 -2.25
N ASN A 111 -10.57 -6.54 -2.46
CA ASN A 111 -10.25 -7.87 -1.91
C ASN A 111 -8.74 -8.08 -1.87
N GLY A 112 -8.28 -9.06 -1.07
CA GLY A 112 -6.86 -9.28 -0.84
C GLY A 112 -6.21 -8.18 0.00
N THR A 113 -4.89 -8.13 0.00
CA THR A 113 -4.09 -7.18 0.77
C THR A 113 -3.21 -6.36 -0.16
N LEU A 114 -3.37 -5.04 -0.14
CA LEU A 114 -2.40 -4.11 -0.71
C LEU A 114 -1.38 -3.73 0.37
N THR A 115 -0.11 -4.03 0.15
CA THR A 115 1.00 -3.54 0.98
C THR A 115 1.71 -2.41 0.23
N LEU A 116 1.82 -1.25 0.88
CA LEU A 116 2.50 -0.07 0.35
C LEU A 116 3.80 0.18 1.12
N ASP A 117 4.88 0.39 0.40
CA ASP A 117 6.22 0.67 0.93
C ASP A 117 6.97 1.62 -0.02
N GLY A 118 8.17 2.05 0.36
CA GLY A 118 8.98 2.98 -0.44
C GLY A 118 8.86 4.42 0.04
N LYS A 119 9.55 5.35 -0.65
CA LYS A 119 9.62 6.77 -0.26
C LYS A 119 8.91 7.70 -1.24
N GLY A 120 8.25 7.13 -2.23
CA GLY A 120 7.56 7.89 -3.27
C GLY A 120 6.25 8.52 -2.80
N VAL A 121 5.67 9.29 -3.68
CA VAL A 121 4.43 10.04 -3.46
C VAL A 121 3.25 9.27 -4.04
N ILE A 122 2.16 9.17 -3.28
CA ILE A 122 0.85 8.77 -3.77
C ILE A 122 -0.05 9.99 -3.66
N ASN A 123 -0.37 10.56 -4.81
CA ASN A 123 -1.11 11.82 -4.91
C ASN A 123 -2.53 11.56 -5.38
N GLY A 124 -3.48 11.70 -4.45
CA GLY A 124 -4.90 11.58 -4.72
C GLY A 124 -5.53 12.86 -5.27
N LEU A 125 -4.75 13.77 -5.86
CA LEU A 125 -5.25 15.00 -6.44
C LEU A 125 -6.18 14.69 -7.60
N ASP A 126 -7.45 14.89 -7.39
CA ASP A 126 -8.55 14.62 -8.31
C ASP A 126 -9.47 15.84 -8.34
N LYS A 127 -9.89 16.25 -9.53
CA LYS A 127 -10.80 17.38 -9.72
C LYS A 127 -12.27 17.02 -9.51
N SER A 128 -12.59 15.73 -9.36
CA SER A 128 -13.98 15.27 -9.18
C SER A 128 -14.51 15.38 -7.75
N GLY A 129 -13.65 15.69 -6.77
CA GLY A 129 -14.01 15.84 -5.36
C GLY A 129 -13.92 14.57 -4.50
N TRP A 130 -13.40 13.47 -5.04
CA TRP A 130 -13.14 12.23 -4.28
C TRP A 130 -11.64 11.91 -4.23
N SER A 131 -10.87 12.87 -3.82
CA SER A 131 -9.40 12.90 -3.89
C SER A 131 -8.71 11.95 -2.92
N MET A 132 -9.14 10.70 -2.86
CA MET A 132 -8.56 9.68 -2.00
C MET A 132 -7.24 9.15 -2.58
N ALA A 133 -6.20 9.04 -1.74
CA ALA A 133 -5.05 8.25 -2.08
C ALA A 133 -5.37 6.75 -1.95
N ILE A 134 -6.07 6.37 -0.88
CA ILE A 134 -6.41 4.98 -0.56
C ILE A 134 -7.90 4.86 -0.19
N TRP A 135 -8.55 3.89 -0.80
CA TRP A 135 -9.89 3.43 -0.43
C TRP A 135 -9.90 1.91 -0.22
N ALA A 136 -10.02 1.46 1.02
CA ALA A 136 -10.29 0.07 1.35
C ALA A 136 -11.81 -0.15 1.48
N THR A 137 -12.36 -1.10 0.74
CA THR A 137 -13.80 -1.39 0.72
C THR A 137 -14.06 -2.88 0.56
N GLU A 138 -15.32 -3.29 0.65
CA GLU A 138 -15.72 -4.71 0.58
C GLU A 138 -14.95 -5.56 1.60
N ASN A 139 -14.00 -6.39 1.17
CA ASN A 139 -13.12 -7.18 2.04
C ASN A 139 -11.64 -6.84 1.84
N GLY A 140 -11.35 -5.70 1.21
CA GLY A 140 -10.00 -5.24 0.94
C GLY A 140 -9.23 -4.88 2.20
N LYS A 141 -7.94 -5.20 2.22
CA LYS A 141 -7.02 -4.84 3.29
C LYS A 141 -5.88 -3.99 2.75
N VAL A 142 -5.44 -3.03 3.54
CA VAL A 142 -4.30 -2.17 3.20
C VAL A 142 -3.33 -2.16 4.37
N VAL A 143 -2.04 -2.33 4.08
CA VAL A 143 -0.94 -2.16 5.03
C VAL A 143 0.00 -1.10 4.49
N ILE A 144 0.07 0.04 5.16
CA ILE A 144 0.96 1.14 4.79
C ILE A 144 2.20 1.07 5.68
N LYS A 145 3.35 0.72 5.09
CA LYS A 145 4.64 0.68 5.78
C LYS A 145 5.39 1.99 5.69
N ASP A 146 5.34 2.64 4.52
CA ASP A 146 6.02 3.90 4.24
C ASP A 146 5.39 4.59 3.01
N GLY A 147 5.83 5.82 2.70
CA GLY A 147 5.39 6.62 1.57
C GLY A 147 4.89 8.00 1.99
N TYR A 148 4.73 8.88 1.02
CA TYR A 148 4.11 10.18 1.20
C TYR A 148 2.74 10.20 0.52
N PHE A 149 1.69 10.42 1.30
CA PHE A 149 0.30 10.41 0.84
C PHE A 149 -0.26 11.83 0.89
N THR A 150 -0.78 12.32 -0.22
CA THR A 150 -1.32 13.67 -0.29
C THR A 150 -2.47 13.80 -1.28
N ASN A 151 -3.32 14.81 -1.06
CA ASN A 151 -4.30 15.35 -2.00
C ASN A 151 -4.34 16.88 -1.91
N VAL A 152 -3.23 17.49 -1.45
CA VAL A 152 -3.13 18.96 -1.33
C VAL A 152 -3.24 19.61 -2.69
N GLY A 153 -4.12 20.61 -2.79
CA GLY A 153 -4.52 21.26 -4.03
C GLY A 153 -5.78 20.65 -4.68
N ALA A 154 -6.38 19.64 -4.03
CA ALA A 154 -7.67 19.12 -4.45
C ALA A 154 -8.72 20.26 -4.47
N HIS A 155 -9.47 20.32 -5.55
CA HIS A 155 -10.51 21.33 -5.73
C HIS A 155 -11.66 20.73 -6.52
N SER A 156 -12.88 20.83 -5.97
CA SER A 156 -14.10 20.44 -6.66
C SER A 156 -14.93 21.66 -6.98
N GLU A 157 -15.42 21.73 -8.21
CA GLU A 157 -16.38 22.76 -8.62
C GLU A 157 -17.77 22.54 -7.98
N THR A 158 -18.01 21.39 -7.38
CA THR A 158 -19.30 20.98 -6.81
C THR A 158 -19.41 21.17 -5.30
N ASP A 159 -18.45 21.84 -4.66
CA ASP A 159 -18.56 22.32 -3.29
C ASP A 159 -18.56 21.28 -2.17
N SER A 160 -17.82 20.19 -2.36
CA SER A 160 -17.51 19.31 -1.26
C SER A 160 -16.19 19.74 -0.64
N GLU A 161 -16.22 20.33 0.54
CA GLU A 161 -15.01 20.62 1.34
C GLU A 161 -14.43 19.35 2.00
N HIS A 162 -14.86 18.17 1.56
CA HIS A 162 -14.52 16.88 2.16
C HIS A 162 -13.61 16.11 1.21
N TYR A 163 -12.32 16.27 1.39
CA TYR A 163 -11.33 15.53 0.63
C TYR A 163 -10.71 14.46 1.51
N ASP A 164 -11.31 13.27 1.52
CA ASP A 164 -10.76 12.14 2.24
C ASP A 164 -9.41 11.72 1.64
N LEU A 165 -8.40 11.49 2.47
CA LEU A 165 -7.11 10.99 2.00
C LEU A 165 -7.00 9.47 2.10
N ILE A 166 -7.29 8.93 3.28
CA ILE A 166 -7.28 7.50 3.58
C ILE A 166 -8.67 7.11 4.06
N TYR A 167 -9.37 6.32 3.26
CA TYR A 167 -10.78 6.02 3.46
C TYR A 167 -11.08 4.53 3.58
N ALA A 168 -11.93 4.16 4.52
CA ALA A 168 -12.42 2.80 4.70
C ALA A 168 -13.95 2.71 4.65
N SER A 169 -14.47 1.68 4.00
CA SER A 169 -15.92 1.39 3.95
C SER A 169 -16.18 -0.11 3.83
N GLY A 170 -17.44 -0.54 3.98
CA GLY A 170 -17.81 -1.95 3.94
C GLY A 170 -17.13 -2.74 5.06
N ASN A 171 -16.31 -3.72 4.72
CA ASN A 171 -15.44 -4.46 5.65
C ASN A 171 -13.96 -4.12 5.41
N GLY A 172 -13.66 -3.00 4.75
CA GLY A 172 -12.30 -2.56 4.45
C GLY A 172 -11.47 -2.34 5.71
N GLN A 173 -10.23 -2.77 5.71
CA GLN A 173 -9.32 -2.66 6.84
C GLN A 173 -8.03 -1.97 6.41
N ILE A 174 -7.58 -0.98 7.17
CA ILE A 174 -6.35 -0.25 6.91
C ILE A 174 -5.48 -0.29 8.16
N GLU A 175 -4.23 -0.72 8.02
CA GLU A 175 -3.21 -0.67 9.04
C GLU A 175 -2.08 0.26 8.59
N ILE A 176 -1.78 1.28 9.40
CA ILE A 176 -0.74 2.27 9.14
C ILE A 176 0.42 2.00 10.10
N LEU A 177 1.56 1.57 9.55
CA LEU A 177 2.80 1.28 10.28
C LEU A 177 3.83 2.40 10.15
N GLY A 178 3.67 3.25 9.13
CA GLY A 178 4.59 4.36 8.81
C GLY A 178 4.01 5.23 7.71
N GLY A 179 4.87 6.05 7.12
CA GLY A 179 4.50 7.00 6.07
C GLY A 179 4.19 8.41 6.59
N GLU A 180 3.96 9.32 5.67
CA GLU A 180 3.65 10.71 5.95
C GLU A 180 2.38 11.12 5.20
N PHE A 181 1.45 11.79 5.89
CA PHE A 181 0.09 12.07 5.42
C PHE A 181 -0.20 13.56 5.47
N LYS A 182 -0.53 14.16 4.33
CA LYS A 182 -0.91 15.55 4.21
C LYS A 182 -2.19 15.70 3.39
N CYS A 183 -3.29 15.97 4.05
CA CYS A 183 -4.61 16.12 3.43
C CYS A 183 -4.92 17.61 3.17
N GLU A 184 -5.61 17.92 2.08
CA GLU A 184 -6.12 19.27 1.79
C GLU A 184 -7.06 19.73 2.90
N THR A 185 -7.94 18.85 3.37
CA THR A 185 -8.79 19.08 4.54
C THR A 185 -8.31 18.19 5.69
N PRO A 186 -7.43 18.65 6.59
CA PRO A 186 -6.77 17.82 7.60
C PRO A 186 -7.74 16.94 8.40
N LYS A 187 -8.94 17.43 8.72
CA LYS A 187 -9.98 16.65 9.41
C LYS A 187 -10.26 15.31 8.74
N TRP A 188 -10.14 15.21 7.43
CA TRP A 188 -10.46 14.02 6.63
C TRP A 188 -9.22 13.22 6.21
N THR A 189 -8.11 13.38 6.95
CA THR A 189 -6.89 12.59 6.70
C THR A 189 -7.15 11.08 6.83
N LEU A 190 -7.91 10.68 7.85
CA LEU A 190 -8.40 9.30 8.05
C LEU A 190 -9.92 9.37 8.20
N ASN A 191 -10.66 8.57 7.45
CA ASN A 191 -12.12 8.55 7.54
C ASN A 191 -12.70 7.15 7.32
N ILE A 192 -13.73 6.81 8.08
CA ILE A 192 -14.52 5.58 7.93
C ILE A 192 -15.94 5.99 7.54
N LYS A 193 -16.51 5.35 6.54
CA LYS A 193 -17.90 5.59 6.16
C LYS A 193 -18.86 5.41 7.34
N ASP A 194 -19.64 6.41 7.67
CA ASP A 194 -20.51 6.45 8.86
C ASP A 194 -21.30 5.16 9.13
N LYS A 195 -21.96 4.63 8.09
CA LYS A 195 -22.76 3.42 8.20
C LYS A 195 -21.94 2.12 8.40
N ASP A 196 -20.63 2.19 8.14
CA ASP A 196 -19.73 1.04 8.15
C ASP A 196 -18.79 1.05 9.38
N ARG A 197 -19.02 1.97 10.35
CA ARG A 197 -18.27 2.10 11.63
C ARG A 197 -18.35 0.83 12.47
N GLY A 198 -18.33 -0.20 12.31
CA GLY A 198 -18.39 -1.47 13.09
C GLY A 198 -17.87 -2.63 12.26
N THR A 199 -17.69 -2.40 10.97
CA THR A 199 -17.22 -3.40 10.03
C THR A 199 -15.93 -2.97 9.33
N ALA A 200 -15.80 -1.69 8.93
CA ALA A 200 -14.56 -1.11 8.44
C ALA A 200 -13.67 -0.65 9.61
N SER A 201 -12.37 -0.58 9.39
CA SER A 201 -11.41 -0.15 10.42
C SER A 201 -10.18 0.52 9.85
N ILE A 202 -9.66 1.51 10.60
CA ILE A 202 -8.34 2.10 10.40
C ILE A 202 -7.59 2.01 11.72
N ILE A 203 -6.38 1.47 11.72
CA ILE A 203 -5.53 1.29 12.91
C ILE A 203 -4.16 1.89 12.63
N VAL A 204 -3.72 2.79 13.51
CA VAL A 204 -2.45 3.52 13.37
C VAL A 204 -1.45 3.03 14.41
N LYS A 205 -0.28 2.59 13.94
CA LYS A 205 0.88 2.14 14.74
C LYS A 205 2.15 2.90 14.39
N GLY A 206 2.08 3.87 13.49
CA GLY A 206 3.21 4.70 13.08
C GLY A 206 2.75 5.78 12.09
N GLY A 207 3.70 6.58 11.62
CA GLY A 207 3.45 7.61 10.61
C GLY A 207 3.40 9.03 11.17
N LYS A 208 3.43 9.99 10.24
CA LYS A 208 3.39 11.44 10.50
C LYS A 208 2.16 12.04 9.84
N PHE A 209 1.41 12.83 10.57
CA PHE A 209 0.15 13.40 10.14
C PHE A 209 0.20 14.92 10.25
N HIS A 210 0.06 15.64 9.14
CA HIS A 210 0.08 17.10 9.10
C HIS A 210 -1.29 17.67 9.48
N GLY A 211 -1.35 18.42 10.58
CA GLY A 211 -2.56 19.09 11.06
C GLY A 211 -3.69 18.15 11.50
N PHE A 212 -3.39 16.86 11.72
CA PHE A 212 -4.36 15.85 12.13
C PHE A 212 -3.81 15.00 13.27
N ASN A 213 -4.49 15.01 14.42
CA ASN A 213 -4.14 14.15 15.55
C ASN A 213 -4.90 12.81 15.46
N PRO A 214 -4.26 11.69 15.10
CA PRO A 214 -4.96 10.41 14.98
C PRO A 214 -5.40 9.80 16.32
N ALA A 215 -4.93 10.32 17.46
CA ALA A 215 -5.35 9.86 18.79
C ALA A 215 -6.52 10.68 19.37
N ASP A 216 -6.82 11.84 18.81
CA ASP A 216 -7.87 12.73 19.29
C ASP A 216 -8.36 13.63 18.14
N CYS A 217 -9.28 13.13 17.35
CA CYS A 217 -9.87 13.83 16.22
C CYS A 217 -11.40 13.75 16.25
N ASP A 218 -12.05 14.50 15.37
CA ASP A 218 -13.52 14.60 15.29
C ASP A 218 -14.09 13.89 14.05
N THR A 219 -13.30 13.08 13.36
CA THR A 219 -13.72 12.49 12.08
C THR A 219 -14.91 11.55 12.24
N GLU A 220 -14.86 10.67 13.24
CA GLU A 220 -15.94 9.71 13.52
C GLU A 220 -16.82 10.11 14.71
N GLY A 221 -16.67 11.32 15.20
CA GLY A 221 -17.27 11.88 16.38
C GLY A 221 -16.19 12.45 17.33
N GLU A 222 -16.62 13.17 18.37
CA GLU A 222 -15.71 13.78 19.34
C GLU A 222 -14.77 12.72 19.96
N HIS A 223 -13.48 13.06 20.04
CA HIS A 223 -12.44 12.23 20.66
C HIS A 223 -12.21 10.86 19.97
N THR A 224 -12.38 10.81 18.66
CA THR A 224 -12.04 9.61 17.88
C THR A 224 -10.55 9.30 17.99
N ASN A 225 -10.23 8.05 18.29
CA ASN A 225 -8.87 7.55 18.42
C ASN A 225 -8.63 6.36 17.47
N PHE A 226 -7.76 6.56 16.48
CA PHE A 226 -7.31 5.53 15.54
C PHE A 226 -6.01 4.83 15.99
N VAL A 227 -5.33 5.36 17.02
CA VAL A 227 -4.02 4.86 17.47
C VAL A 227 -4.18 3.56 18.26
N ALA A 228 -3.39 2.56 17.91
CA ALA A 228 -3.41 1.26 18.55
C ALA A 228 -2.90 1.33 20.01
N PRO A 229 -3.35 0.43 20.89
CA PRO A 229 -2.77 0.27 22.22
C PRO A 229 -1.25 0.04 22.17
N GLY A 230 -0.48 0.64 23.08
CA GLY A 230 1.00 0.58 23.11
C GLY A 230 1.68 1.58 22.17
N TYR A 231 0.90 2.52 21.61
CA TYR A 231 1.41 3.62 20.80
C TYR A 231 0.88 4.94 21.33
N LYS A 232 1.64 6.00 21.11
CA LYS A 232 1.30 7.37 21.51
C LYS A 232 1.61 8.36 20.39
N VAL A 233 1.03 9.54 20.50
CA VAL A 233 1.29 10.66 19.58
C VAL A 233 2.26 11.64 20.25
N ILE A 234 3.23 12.10 19.45
CA ILE A 234 4.11 13.24 19.76
C ILE A 234 3.78 14.33 18.74
N GLU A 235 3.49 15.53 19.23
CA GLU A 235 3.22 16.69 18.38
C GLU A 235 4.41 17.64 18.39
N GLU A 236 4.83 18.06 17.18
CA GLU A 236 5.84 19.08 16.97
C GLU A 236 5.47 19.90 15.73
N ASP A 237 5.34 21.20 15.90
CA ASP A 237 5.02 22.16 14.83
C ASP A 237 3.80 21.77 13.97
N GLY A 238 2.74 21.25 14.59
CA GLY A 238 1.53 20.82 13.90
C GLY A 238 1.64 19.50 13.14
N ILE A 239 2.74 18.77 13.35
CA ILE A 239 2.94 17.41 12.84
C ILE A 239 2.76 16.43 14.00
N PHE A 240 1.83 15.51 13.86
CA PHE A 240 1.52 14.48 14.84
C PHE A 240 2.19 13.16 14.42
N THR A 241 3.17 12.72 15.21
CA THR A 241 3.94 11.50 14.93
C THR A 241 3.52 10.39 15.87
N VAL A 242 3.10 9.25 15.35
CA VAL A 242 2.76 8.06 16.12
C VAL A 242 4.01 7.20 16.32
N VAL A 243 4.30 6.87 17.59
CA VAL A 243 5.47 6.08 18.02
C VAL A 243 5.06 5.04 19.06
N ALA A 244 5.82 3.96 19.18
CA ALA A 244 5.66 3.02 20.29
C ALA A 244 5.90 3.72 21.66
N GLU A 245 5.20 3.28 22.71
CA GLU A 245 5.36 3.74 24.08
C GLU A 245 6.69 3.32 24.71
#